data_cb0ebcd9c54fc69fc9f166ac4cc526d2
#
_entry.id   cb0ebcd9c54fc69fc9f166ac4cc526d2
#
_cell.length_a   1.000
_cell.length_b   1.000
_cell.length_c   1.000
_cell.angle_alpha   90.00
_cell.angle_beta   90.00
_cell.angle_gamma   90.00
#
_symmetry.space_group_name_H-M   'P 1'
#
loop_
_entity.id
_entity.type
_entity.pdbx_description
1 polymer ?
#
loop_
_entity_poly.entity_id
_entity_poly.type
_entity_poly.pdbx_seq_one_letter_code
_entity_poly.pdbx_strand_id
1 'polypeptide(L)'
;EEQKQKYVPKLASGEWFGAYCLTEPGAGSDANSGKTKAVLSEDGTHYKITGGKMWISNAGFCNLMIVFARIEDDKNITGFIVENDPSNGISMGDEEHKLGIRSSSTRQVFFNETKVPVENMLAGRGEGFKIAMNALNVGRIKLAAACLEAQRRTISGAVNYANERVQFKTPISSFGAIQAKIAEMATNAYAGESATYRAASDIENRINIRVSEGNSHQEAELKGVEEFAIECSILKVAVSEDVQACT
;
A
#
# COMPACT_ATOMS: atom_id res chain seq x y z
N GLU A 1 10.75 -16.77 -12.53
CA GLU A 1 10.96 -17.69 -11.41
C GLU A 1 12.29 -17.40 -10.69
N GLU A 2 13.38 -17.12 -11.40
CA GLU A 2 14.69 -16.77 -10.81
C GLU A 2 14.64 -15.61 -9.85
N GLN A 3 13.93 -14.52 -10.18
CA GLN A 3 13.72 -13.38 -9.28
C GLN A 3 13.04 -13.81 -7.96
N LYS A 4 12.04 -14.70 -8.02
CA LYS A 4 11.36 -15.20 -6.82
C LYS A 4 12.32 -15.99 -5.93
N GLN A 5 13.09 -16.89 -6.51
CA GLN A 5 14.07 -17.70 -5.78
C GLN A 5 15.16 -16.84 -5.14
N LYS A 6 15.59 -15.78 -5.83
CA LYS A 6 16.65 -14.88 -5.34
C LYS A 6 16.18 -13.99 -4.18
N TYR A 7 14.99 -13.40 -4.27
CA TYR A 7 14.57 -12.30 -3.40
C TYR A 7 13.51 -12.69 -2.37
N VAL A 8 12.53 -13.53 -2.73
CA VAL A 8 11.40 -13.81 -1.84
C VAL A 8 11.81 -14.51 -0.53
N PRO A 9 12.71 -15.50 -0.50
CA PRO A 9 13.10 -16.15 0.75
C PRO A 9 13.67 -15.18 1.79
N LYS A 10 14.50 -14.23 1.36
CA LYS A 10 15.13 -13.23 2.23
C LYS A 10 14.12 -12.22 2.77
N LEU A 11 13.16 -11.81 1.93
CA LEU A 11 12.06 -10.92 2.37
C LEU A 11 11.07 -11.65 3.29
N ALA A 12 10.78 -12.91 3.03
CA ALA A 12 9.85 -13.71 3.83
C ALA A 12 10.42 -14.07 5.20
N SER A 13 11.74 -14.31 5.29
CA SER A 13 12.42 -14.58 6.57
C SER A 13 12.66 -13.31 7.41
N GLY A 14 12.50 -12.12 6.83
CA GLY A 14 12.85 -10.86 7.47
C GLY A 14 14.38 -10.57 7.49
N GLU A 15 15.19 -11.35 6.79
CA GLU A 15 16.61 -11.06 6.59
C GLU A 15 16.78 -9.76 5.78
N TRP A 16 15.93 -9.55 4.79
CA TRP A 16 15.88 -8.34 3.99
C TRP A 16 14.56 -7.58 4.17
N PHE A 17 14.67 -6.26 4.12
CA PHE A 17 13.52 -5.35 4.12
C PHE A 17 13.34 -4.75 2.73
N GLY A 18 12.07 -4.67 2.31
CA GLY A 18 11.68 -4.08 1.03
C GLY A 18 11.14 -2.68 1.17
N ALA A 19 11.28 -1.88 0.11
CA ALA A 19 10.64 -0.59 -0.05
C ALA A 19 9.90 -0.50 -1.40
N TYR A 20 8.85 0.33 -1.45
CA TYR A 20 8.01 0.52 -2.62
C TYR A 20 8.12 1.95 -3.13
N CYS A 21 8.85 2.14 -4.23
CA CYS A 21 9.27 3.44 -4.75
C CYS A 21 8.42 3.86 -5.96
N LEU A 22 7.15 4.25 -5.72
CA LEU A 22 6.23 4.73 -6.75
C LEU A 22 6.14 6.25 -6.76
N THR A 23 5.78 6.85 -5.63
CA THR A 23 5.42 8.27 -5.50
C THR A 23 6.59 9.20 -5.80
N GLU A 24 6.32 10.26 -6.56
CA GLU A 24 7.26 11.35 -6.84
C GLU A 24 6.66 12.69 -6.42
N PRO A 25 7.46 13.76 -6.27
CA PRO A 25 6.96 15.09 -5.92
C PRO A 25 5.84 15.60 -6.84
N GLY A 26 5.89 15.27 -8.12
CA GLY A 26 4.89 15.66 -9.13
C GLY A 26 3.92 14.56 -9.53
N ALA A 27 3.98 13.37 -8.93
CA ALA A 27 3.19 12.20 -9.32
C ALA A 27 2.75 11.40 -8.08
N GLY A 28 1.62 11.79 -7.51
CA GLY A 28 0.94 11.10 -6.42
C GLY A 28 -0.22 10.25 -6.93
N SER A 29 -1.43 10.83 -6.95
CA SER A 29 -2.63 10.14 -7.45
C SER A 29 -2.53 9.74 -8.93
N ASP A 30 -1.91 10.58 -9.75
CA ASP A 30 -1.54 10.25 -11.13
C ASP A 30 -0.16 9.60 -11.17
N ALA A 31 -0.07 8.36 -10.67
CA ALA A 31 1.19 7.64 -10.54
C ALA A 31 1.88 7.36 -11.88
N ASN A 32 1.10 7.28 -12.98
CA ASN A 32 1.68 7.05 -14.31
C ASN A 32 2.35 8.32 -14.91
N SER A 33 2.20 9.49 -14.27
CA SER A 33 2.88 10.73 -14.69
C SER A 33 4.30 10.90 -14.13
N GLY A 34 4.82 9.90 -13.41
CA GLY A 34 6.17 9.90 -12.84
C GLY A 34 7.25 10.23 -13.86
N LYS A 35 8.26 10.99 -13.44
CA LYS A 35 9.36 11.51 -14.27
C LYS A 35 10.69 10.77 -14.09
N THR A 36 10.77 9.86 -13.12
CA THR A 36 11.95 8.99 -12.97
C THR A 36 12.15 8.18 -14.24
N LYS A 37 13.33 8.32 -14.85
CA LYS A 37 13.69 7.71 -16.14
C LYS A 37 14.59 6.50 -15.97
N ALA A 38 14.44 5.55 -16.88
CA ALA A 38 15.34 4.42 -17.06
C ALA A 38 15.83 4.44 -18.52
N VAL A 39 17.14 4.46 -18.72
CA VAL A 39 17.77 4.44 -20.05
C VAL A 39 18.58 3.17 -20.17
N LEU A 40 18.38 2.41 -21.27
CA LEU A 40 19.16 1.21 -21.53
C LEU A 40 20.61 1.59 -21.84
N SER A 41 21.57 0.86 -21.23
CA SER A 41 23.00 1.04 -21.54
C SER A 41 23.32 0.66 -22.98
N GLU A 42 24.39 1.19 -23.54
CA GLU A 42 24.82 0.93 -24.92
C GLU A 42 25.09 -0.56 -25.18
N ASP A 43 25.60 -1.27 -24.18
CA ASP A 43 25.86 -2.70 -24.23
C ASP A 43 24.61 -3.59 -24.00
N GLY A 44 23.46 -2.98 -23.68
CA GLY A 44 22.19 -3.65 -23.46
C GLY A 44 22.13 -4.51 -22.19
N THR A 45 23.09 -4.40 -21.27
CA THR A 45 23.18 -5.27 -20.08
C THR A 45 22.43 -4.74 -18.86
N HIS A 46 22.21 -3.42 -18.78
CA HIS A 46 21.57 -2.78 -17.64
C HIS A 46 20.81 -1.52 -18.02
N TYR A 47 19.87 -1.14 -17.18
CA TYR A 47 19.23 0.18 -17.21
C TYR A 47 19.96 1.13 -16.27
N LYS A 48 20.05 2.41 -16.62
CA LYS A 48 20.48 3.52 -15.76
C LYS A 48 19.23 4.27 -15.31
N ILE A 49 18.92 4.22 -14.00
CA ILE A 49 17.77 4.90 -13.43
C ILE A 49 18.23 6.26 -12.87
N THR A 50 17.51 7.31 -13.24
CA THR A 50 17.74 8.69 -12.74
C THR A 50 16.41 9.33 -12.36
N GLY A 51 16.31 9.88 -11.14
CA GLY A 51 15.12 10.56 -10.62
C GLY A 51 15.03 10.53 -9.11
N GLY A 52 13.88 10.96 -8.59
CA GLY A 52 13.64 11.02 -7.13
C GLY A 52 12.27 10.50 -6.77
N LYS A 53 12.21 9.80 -5.66
CA LYS A 53 10.99 9.28 -5.05
C LYS A 53 10.81 9.90 -3.67
N MET A 54 9.55 10.07 -3.24
CA MET A 54 9.27 10.66 -1.94
C MET A 54 8.29 9.84 -1.14
N TRP A 55 8.37 10.02 0.18
CA TRP A 55 7.55 9.32 1.17
C TRP A 55 7.69 7.80 1.11
N ILE A 56 8.92 7.33 0.93
CA ILE A 56 9.20 5.91 0.79
C ILE A 56 9.40 5.27 2.18
N SER A 57 8.47 4.41 2.54
CA SER A 57 8.58 3.61 3.76
C SER A 57 9.76 2.64 3.68
N ASN A 58 10.43 2.44 4.80
CA ASN A 58 11.62 1.61 4.95
C ASN A 58 12.87 2.09 4.21
N ALA A 59 12.83 3.22 3.48
CA ALA A 59 13.97 3.69 2.70
C ALA A 59 15.27 3.82 3.52
N GLY A 60 15.16 4.16 4.82
CA GLY A 60 16.31 4.34 5.70
C GLY A 60 17.12 3.06 5.98
N PHE A 61 16.54 1.88 5.75
CA PHE A 61 17.18 0.59 6.09
C PHE A 61 16.83 -0.58 5.16
N CYS A 62 16.06 -0.34 4.07
CA CYS A 62 15.70 -1.40 3.12
C CYS A 62 16.92 -1.95 2.39
N ASN A 63 16.89 -3.23 2.07
CA ASN A 63 17.88 -3.91 1.24
C ASN A 63 17.48 -3.94 -0.22
N LEU A 64 16.16 -3.89 -0.49
CA LEU A 64 15.56 -4.04 -1.80
C LEU A 64 14.49 -2.98 -2.03
N MET A 65 14.43 -2.43 -3.22
CA MET A 65 13.40 -1.49 -3.64
C MET A 65 12.69 -1.98 -4.90
N ILE A 66 11.37 -1.86 -4.93
CA ILE A 66 10.61 -1.94 -6.18
C ILE A 66 10.44 -0.51 -6.70
N VAL A 67 11.16 -0.19 -7.77
CA VAL A 67 11.24 1.16 -8.34
C VAL A 67 10.46 1.21 -9.64
N PHE A 68 9.57 2.19 -9.76
CA PHE A 68 8.84 2.44 -10.99
C PHE A 68 9.47 3.61 -11.74
N ALA A 69 9.89 3.36 -12.97
CA ALA A 69 10.54 4.35 -13.83
C ALA A 69 10.02 4.23 -15.26
N ARG A 70 10.12 5.30 -16.02
CA ARG A 70 9.75 5.34 -17.43
C ARG A 70 10.97 5.00 -18.28
N ILE A 71 10.85 3.98 -19.11
CA ILE A 71 11.91 3.66 -20.08
C ILE A 71 11.80 4.68 -21.22
N GLU A 72 12.84 5.48 -21.40
CA GLU A 72 12.89 6.52 -22.44
C GLU A 72 11.64 7.40 -22.46
N ASP A 73 10.88 7.39 -23.56
CA ASP A 73 9.66 8.17 -23.75
C ASP A 73 8.39 7.28 -23.77
N ASP A 74 8.44 6.10 -23.14
CA ASP A 74 7.30 5.21 -23.04
C ASP A 74 6.08 5.89 -22.40
N LYS A 75 4.88 5.53 -22.87
CA LYS A 75 3.64 6.05 -22.30
C LYS A 75 3.44 5.62 -20.84
N ASN A 76 3.84 4.40 -20.51
CA ASN A 76 3.62 3.79 -19.19
C ASN A 76 4.95 3.58 -18.46
N ILE A 77 4.88 3.58 -17.13
CA ILE A 77 6.00 3.23 -16.26
C ILE A 77 6.26 1.71 -16.28
N THR A 78 7.50 1.34 -16.00
CA THR A 78 7.98 -0.04 -15.87
C THR A 78 8.47 -0.26 -14.44
N GLY A 79 8.30 -1.46 -13.88
CA GLY A 79 8.78 -1.83 -12.55
C GLY A 79 10.17 -2.47 -12.62
N PHE A 80 11.02 -2.14 -11.64
CA PHE A 80 12.37 -2.68 -11.51
C PHE A 80 12.65 -3.14 -10.08
N ILE A 81 13.37 -4.25 -9.93
CA ILE A 81 13.95 -4.69 -8.67
C ILE A 81 15.31 -4.05 -8.53
N VAL A 82 15.49 -3.20 -7.51
CA VAL A 82 16.74 -2.47 -7.26
C VAL A 82 17.28 -2.84 -5.89
N GLU A 83 18.48 -3.42 -5.85
CA GLU A 83 19.17 -3.66 -4.59
C GLU A 83 19.73 -2.32 -4.07
N ASN A 84 19.57 -2.07 -2.77
CA ASN A 84 20.01 -0.82 -2.15
C ASN A 84 21.53 -0.84 -1.92
N ASP A 85 22.25 -0.29 -2.87
CA ASP A 85 23.70 -0.10 -2.79
C ASP A 85 24.03 1.39 -2.97
N PRO A 86 24.46 2.08 -1.89
CA PRO A 86 24.86 3.49 -1.97
C PRO A 86 25.99 3.76 -2.98
N SER A 87 26.88 2.78 -3.22
CA SER A 87 27.95 2.91 -4.21
C SER A 87 27.44 2.95 -5.65
N ASN A 88 26.19 2.52 -5.86
CA ASN A 88 25.50 2.51 -7.17
C ASN A 88 24.62 3.75 -7.39
N GLY A 89 25.00 4.91 -6.87
CA GLY A 89 24.32 6.18 -7.12
C GLY A 89 22.95 6.33 -6.40
N ILE A 90 22.71 5.56 -5.34
CA ILE A 90 21.51 5.66 -4.52
C ILE A 90 21.81 6.52 -3.29
N SER A 91 20.97 7.51 -3.00
CA SER A 91 21.05 8.31 -1.78
C SER A 91 19.66 8.54 -1.19
N MET A 92 19.63 8.77 0.13
CA MET A 92 18.41 8.98 0.89
C MET A 92 18.39 10.39 1.48
N GLY A 93 17.19 10.98 1.51
CA GLY A 93 16.93 12.20 2.28
C GLY A 93 16.79 11.92 3.78
N ASP A 94 16.51 12.97 4.52
CA ASP A 94 16.22 12.88 5.95
C ASP A 94 14.90 12.17 6.24
N GLU A 95 14.68 11.77 7.51
CA GLU A 95 13.40 11.25 7.97
C GLU A 95 12.30 12.31 7.88
N GLU A 96 11.15 11.95 7.33
CA GLU A 96 9.99 12.83 7.24
C GLU A 96 9.38 13.11 8.61
N HIS A 97 9.07 14.38 8.88
CA HIS A 97 8.37 14.81 10.10
C HIS A 97 6.87 14.54 9.98
N LYS A 98 6.46 13.32 10.35
CA LYS A 98 5.06 12.87 10.23
C LYS A 98 4.25 13.24 11.48
N LEU A 99 2.93 13.44 11.30
CA LEU A 99 1.98 13.66 12.40
C LEU A 99 1.90 12.43 13.32
N GLY A 100 1.87 11.23 12.75
CA GLY A 100 1.84 9.95 13.47
C GLY A 100 2.69 8.89 12.78
N ILE A 101 2.69 7.66 13.32
CA ILE A 101 3.45 6.49 12.82
C ILE A 101 4.96 6.84 12.67
N ARG A 102 5.51 7.56 13.66
CA ARG A 102 6.89 8.06 13.61
C ARG A 102 7.94 6.97 13.77
N SER A 103 7.57 5.80 14.28
CA SER A 103 8.43 4.62 14.36
C SER A 103 8.67 3.94 13.00
N SER A 104 7.88 4.26 11.98
CA SER A 104 8.10 3.79 10.62
C SER A 104 8.99 4.78 9.87
N SER A 105 10.17 4.35 9.41
CA SER A 105 11.06 5.18 8.58
C SER A 105 10.34 5.57 7.28
N THR A 106 10.44 6.84 6.92
CA THR A 106 9.88 7.37 5.67
C THR A 106 10.81 8.45 5.16
N ARG A 107 11.40 8.26 3.98
CA ARG A 107 12.41 9.19 3.41
C ARG A 107 12.16 9.43 1.92
N GLN A 108 12.84 10.41 1.39
CA GLN A 108 13.07 10.56 -0.04
C GLN A 108 14.19 9.61 -0.49
N VAL A 109 14.10 9.16 -1.74
CA VAL A 109 15.13 8.32 -2.38
C VAL A 109 15.54 8.97 -3.69
N PHE A 110 16.82 9.11 -3.91
CA PHE A 110 17.37 9.68 -5.13
C PHE A 110 18.21 8.64 -5.87
N PHE A 111 18.00 8.55 -7.17
CA PHE A 111 18.73 7.70 -8.10
C PHE A 111 19.54 8.58 -9.05
N ASN A 112 20.84 8.35 -9.14
CA ASN A 112 21.74 9.05 -10.03
C ASN A 112 22.49 8.05 -10.90
N GLU A 113 21.97 7.82 -12.12
CA GLU A 113 22.45 6.79 -13.05
C GLU A 113 22.60 5.40 -12.42
N THR A 114 21.70 5.07 -11.47
CA THR A 114 21.70 3.80 -10.76
C THR A 114 21.58 2.64 -11.74
N LYS A 115 22.58 1.76 -11.76
CA LYS A 115 22.64 0.61 -12.67
C LYS A 115 21.76 -0.53 -12.17
N VAL A 116 20.85 -0.98 -13.01
CA VAL A 116 19.92 -2.08 -12.71
C VAL A 116 20.00 -3.09 -13.84
N PRO A 117 20.41 -4.35 -13.59
CA PRO A 117 20.47 -5.39 -14.60
C PRO A 117 19.14 -5.55 -15.35
N VAL A 118 19.19 -5.86 -16.64
CA VAL A 118 17.97 -6.00 -17.46
C VAL A 118 17.06 -7.12 -16.94
N GLU A 119 17.61 -8.16 -16.38
CA GLU A 119 16.88 -9.27 -15.76
C GLU A 119 16.12 -8.87 -14.49
N ASN A 120 16.41 -7.71 -13.91
CA ASN A 120 15.71 -7.17 -12.75
C ASN A 120 14.46 -6.33 -13.14
N MET A 121 14.11 -6.28 -14.42
CA MET A 121 12.82 -5.74 -14.83
C MET A 121 11.69 -6.66 -14.36
N LEU A 122 10.63 -6.10 -13.78
CA LEU A 122 9.44 -6.85 -13.35
C LEU A 122 8.43 -6.93 -14.49
N ALA A 123 8.00 -8.14 -14.80
CA ALA A 123 7.09 -8.43 -15.91
C ALA A 123 7.61 -7.82 -17.24
N GLY A 124 6.76 -7.16 -18.02
CA GLY A 124 7.12 -6.55 -19.30
C GLY A 124 7.35 -5.04 -19.22
N ARG A 125 8.03 -4.51 -20.25
CA ARG A 125 8.17 -3.08 -20.46
C ARG A 125 6.80 -2.40 -20.53
N GLY A 126 6.58 -1.33 -19.76
CA GLY A 126 5.31 -0.59 -19.70
C GLY A 126 4.22 -1.21 -18.83
N GLU A 127 4.47 -2.33 -18.14
CA GLU A 127 3.48 -3.00 -17.27
C GLU A 127 3.54 -2.52 -15.81
N GLY A 128 4.43 -1.60 -15.48
CA GLY A 128 4.62 -1.12 -14.11
C GLY A 128 3.37 -0.52 -13.47
N PHE A 129 2.55 0.20 -14.24
CA PHE A 129 1.31 0.77 -13.72
C PHE A 129 0.33 -0.32 -13.24
N LYS A 130 0.18 -1.39 -14.00
CA LYS A 130 -0.66 -2.52 -13.64
C LYS A 130 -0.17 -3.21 -12.36
N ILE A 131 1.15 -3.44 -12.27
CA ILE A 131 1.78 -4.01 -11.07
C ILE A 131 1.53 -3.10 -9.86
N ALA A 132 1.74 -1.79 -10.03
CA ALA A 132 1.55 -0.81 -8.97
C ALA A 132 0.10 -0.80 -8.45
N MET A 133 -0.89 -0.78 -9.35
CA MET A 133 -2.30 -0.73 -8.97
C MET A 133 -2.76 -2.01 -8.26
N ASN A 134 -2.31 -3.19 -8.70
CA ASN A 134 -2.65 -4.45 -8.02
C ASN A 134 -2.09 -4.51 -6.60
N ALA A 135 -0.86 -4.08 -6.38
CA ALA A 135 -0.29 -3.96 -5.03
C ALA A 135 -1.09 -2.99 -4.16
N LEU A 136 -1.53 -1.85 -4.72
CA LEU A 136 -2.34 -0.86 -3.99
C LEU A 136 -3.75 -1.36 -3.68
N ASN A 137 -4.39 -2.14 -4.55
CA ASN A 137 -5.73 -2.71 -4.28
C ASN A 137 -5.70 -3.64 -3.07
N VAL A 138 -4.69 -4.52 -2.98
CA VAL A 138 -4.47 -5.36 -1.79
C VAL A 138 -4.21 -4.50 -0.55
N GLY A 139 -3.42 -3.44 -0.66
CA GLY A 139 -3.16 -2.49 0.42
C GLY A 139 -4.43 -1.79 0.91
N ARG A 140 -5.34 -1.43 0.00
CA ARG A 140 -6.61 -0.75 0.33
C ARG A 140 -7.54 -1.62 1.18
N ILE A 141 -7.79 -2.87 0.79
CA ILE A 141 -8.64 -3.77 1.57
C ILE A 141 -8.00 -4.12 2.92
N LYS A 142 -6.67 -4.29 2.97
CA LYS A 142 -5.94 -4.49 4.23
C LYS A 142 -6.07 -3.30 5.17
N LEU A 143 -6.02 -2.07 4.66
CA LEU A 143 -6.22 -0.88 5.47
C LEU A 143 -7.64 -0.83 6.04
N ALA A 144 -8.67 -1.14 5.24
CA ALA A 144 -10.03 -1.22 5.75
C ALA A 144 -10.12 -2.24 6.90
N ALA A 145 -9.58 -3.44 6.73
CA ALA A 145 -9.57 -4.46 7.76
C ALA A 145 -8.84 -4.01 9.05
N ALA A 146 -7.71 -3.31 8.93
CA ALA A 146 -6.99 -2.76 10.08
C ALA A 146 -7.81 -1.70 10.84
N CYS A 147 -8.59 -0.90 10.13
CA CYS A 147 -9.44 0.12 10.73
C CYS A 147 -10.60 -0.46 11.56
N LEU A 148 -11.08 -1.66 11.27
CA LEU A 148 -12.17 -2.29 12.04
C LEU A 148 -11.81 -2.51 13.51
N GLU A 149 -10.59 -2.94 13.79
CA GLU A 149 -10.15 -3.12 15.18
C GLU A 149 -9.99 -1.75 15.89
N ALA A 150 -9.52 -0.72 15.19
CA ALA A 150 -9.44 0.63 15.73
C ALA A 150 -10.83 1.15 16.12
N GLN A 151 -11.85 0.95 15.28
CA GLN A 151 -13.24 1.30 15.59
C GLN A 151 -13.74 0.55 16.83
N ARG A 152 -13.57 -0.77 16.91
CA ARG A 152 -14.02 -1.57 18.07
C ARG A 152 -13.41 -1.10 19.39
N ARG A 153 -12.10 -0.80 19.39
CA ARG A 153 -11.41 -0.28 20.60
C ARG A 153 -11.94 1.08 20.99
N THR A 154 -12.12 1.99 20.02
CA THR A 154 -12.63 3.35 20.28
C THR A 154 -14.06 3.28 20.82
N ILE A 155 -14.95 2.47 20.23
CA ILE A 155 -16.31 2.28 20.72
C ILE A 155 -16.32 1.75 22.14
N SER A 156 -15.53 0.71 22.42
CA SER A 156 -15.44 0.15 23.78
C SER A 156 -14.95 1.18 24.80
N GLY A 157 -13.94 1.95 24.44
CA GLY A 157 -13.44 3.05 25.27
C GLY A 157 -14.51 4.13 25.52
N ALA A 158 -15.23 4.56 24.47
CA ALA A 158 -16.28 5.53 24.55
C ALA A 158 -17.45 5.07 25.46
N VAL A 159 -17.87 3.80 25.30
CA VAL A 159 -18.94 3.21 26.14
C VAL A 159 -18.51 3.15 27.60
N ASN A 160 -17.32 2.67 27.90
CA ASN A 160 -16.81 2.59 29.26
C ASN A 160 -16.74 3.99 29.90
N TYR A 161 -16.13 4.94 29.19
CA TYR A 161 -16.06 6.31 29.68
C TYR A 161 -17.43 6.94 29.89
N ALA A 162 -18.39 6.73 28.98
CA ALA A 162 -19.73 7.26 29.10
C ALA A 162 -20.50 6.69 30.31
N ASN A 163 -20.23 5.45 30.70
CA ASN A 163 -20.83 4.82 31.89
C ASN A 163 -20.20 5.31 33.21
N GLU A 164 -18.91 5.63 33.20
CA GLU A 164 -18.18 6.08 34.39
C GLU A 164 -18.30 7.59 34.63
N ARG A 165 -18.33 8.38 33.57
CA ARG A 165 -18.38 9.86 33.65
C ARG A 165 -19.75 10.34 34.12
N VAL A 166 -19.79 11.00 35.26
CA VAL A 166 -21.02 11.58 35.82
C VAL A 166 -21.06 13.10 35.60
N GLN A 167 -22.15 13.59 35.03
CA GLN A 167 -22.51 15.03 34.97
C GLN A 167 -23.98 15.17 35.35
N PHE A 168 -24.33 16.29 36.01
CA PHE A 168 -25.67 16.50 36.50
C PHE A 168 -26.21 15.37 37.39
N LYS A 169 -25.30 14.72 38.16
CA LYS A 169 -25.57 13.58 39.03
C LYS A 169 -26.00 12.31 38.29
N THR A 170 -25.72 12.20 37.02
CA THR A 170 -26.14 11.09 36.13
C THR A 170 -24.99 10.69 35.22
N PRO A 171 -24.78 9.39 34.98
CA PRO A 171 -23.84 8.94 33.97
C PRO A 171 -24.16 9.51 32.58
N ILE A 172 -23.14 9.99 31.85
CA ILE A 172 -23.41 10.64 30.57
C ILE A 172 -23.98 9.68 29.51
N SER A 173 -23.82 8.38 29.68
CA SER A 173 -24.44 7.32 28.86
C SER A 173 -26.00 7.39 28.86
N SER A 174 -26.60 8.06 29.84
CA SER A 174 -28.06 8.25 29.92
C SER A 174 -28.59 9.41 29.06
N PHE A 175 -27.69 10.24 28.52
CA PHE A 175 -28.09 11.38 27.68
C PHE A 175 -28.27 10.95 26.21
N GLY A 176 -29.43 11.30 25.62
CA GLY A 176 -29.78 10.92 24.26
C GLY A 176 -28.74 11.32 23.20
N ALA A 177 -28.09 12.48 23.37
CA ALA A 177 -27.02 12.91 22.47
C ALA A 177 -25.79 11.96 22.49
N ILE A 178 -25.42 11.43 23.66
CA ILE A 178 -24.33 10.47 23.80
C ILE A 178 -24.74 9.10 23.23
N GLN A 179 -25.99 8.67 23.54
CA GLN A 179 -26.53 7.43 22.99
C GLN A 179 -26.57 7.44 21.46
N ALA A 180 -27.00 8.56 20.85
CA ALA A 180 -27.03 8.72 19.40
C ALA A 180 -25.63 8.59 18.77
N LYS A 181 -24.61 9.24 19.36
CA LYS A 181 -23.23 9.13 18.89
C LYS A 181 -22.70 7.69 18.97
N ILE A 182 -22.89 7.01 20.09
CA ILE A 182 -22.44 5.62 20.27
C ILE A 182 -23.18 4.69 19.30
N ALA A 183 -24.49 4.92 19.08
CA ALA A 183 -25.26 4.14 18.12
C ALA A 183 -24.76 4.33 16.68
N GLU A 184 -24.42 5.55 16.28
CA GLU A 184 -23.84 5.85 14.98
C GLU A 184 -22.47 5.15 14.81
N MET A 185 -21.57 5.27 15.79
CA MET A 185 -20.29 4.58 15.79
C MET A 185 -20.47 3.05 15.62
N ALA A 186 -21.38 2.45 16.37
CA ALA A 186 -21.64 1.00 16.29
C ALA A 186 -22.24 0.59 14.94
N THR A 187 -23.13 1.40 14.38
CA THR A 187 -23.75 1.16 13.07
C THR A 187 -22.71 1.21 11.96
N ASN A 188 -21.84 2.23 11.95
CA ASN A 188 -20.79 2.38 10.96
C ASN A 188 -19.77 1.23 11.07
N ALA A 189 -19.38 0.84 12.27
CA ALA A 189 -18.50 -0.30 12.49
C ALA A 189 -19.10 -1.61 11.95
N TYR A 190 -20.38 -1.86 12.19
CA TYR A 190 -21.06 -3.04 11.67
C TYR A 190 -21.15 -3.03 10.14
N ALA A 191 -21.48 -1.88 9.55
CA ALA A 191 -21.56 -1.72 8.10
C ALA A 191 -20.19 -1.90 7.44
N GLY A 192 -19.16 -1.24 7.98
CA GLY A 192 -17.77 -1.35 7.50
C GLY A 192 -17.22 -2.76 7.59
N GLU A 193 -17.47 -3.47 8.70
CA GLU A 193 -17.08 -4.86 8.88
C GLU A 193 -17.77 -5.78 7.87
N SER A 194 -19.10 -5.67 7.77
CA SER A 194 -19.90 -6.47 6.83
C SER A 194 -19.43 -6.28 5.38
N ALA A 195 -19.21 -5.05 4.97
CA ALA A 195 -18.74 -4.72 3.62
C ALA A 195 -17.31 -5.23 3.36
N THR A 196 -16.41 -5.11 4.35
CA THR A 196 -15.02 -5.58 4.21
C THR A 196 -14.94 -7.09 4.06
N TYR A 197 -15.65 -7.85 4.90
CA TYR A 197 -15.70 -9.32 4.79
C TYR A 197 -16.43 -9.78 3.53
N ARG A 198 -17.46 -9.07 3.11
CA ARG A 198 -18.15 -9.36 1.85
C ARG A 198 -17.22 -9.21 0.66
N ALA A 199 -16.50 -8.09 0.55
CA ALA A 199 -15.56 -7.88 -0.53
C ALA A 199 -14.41 -8.91 -0.53
N ALA A 200 -13.90 -9.27 0.65
CA ALA A 200 -12.87 -10.32 0.77
C ALA A 200 -13.38 -11.67 0.24
N SER A 201 -14.62 -12.06 0.63
CA SER A 201 -15.25 -13.30 0.16
C SER A 201 -15.51 -13.28 -1.36
N ASP A 202 -15.96 -12.15 -1.91
CA ASP A 202 -16.23 -12.02 -3.34
C ASP A 202 -14.93 -12.11 -4.17
N ILE A 203 -13.82 -11.51 -3.69
CA ILE A 203 -12.48 -11.67 -4.28
C ILE A 203 -12.05 -13.14 -4.29
N GLU A 204 -12.16 -13.83 -3.14
CA GLU A 204 -11.77 -15.23 -3.01
C GLU A 204 -12.61 -16.14 -3.93
N ASN A 205 -13.91 -15.94 -3.96
CA ASN A 205 -14.80 -16.67 -4.86
C ASN A 205 -14.44 -16.44 -6.33
N ARG A 206 -14.09 -15.22 -6.71
CA ARG A 206 -13.69 -14.89 -8.08
C ARG A 206 -12.37 -15.55 -8.46
N ILE A 207 -11.41 -15.59 -7.54
CA ILE A 207 -10.14 -16.32 -7.73
C ILE A 207 -10.42 -17.79 -7.99
N ASN A 208 -11.25 -18.44 -7.15
CA ASN A 208 -11.60 -19.84 -7.30
C ASN A 208 -12.30 -20.15 -8.63
N ILE A 209 -13.22 -19.29 -9.07
CA ILE A 209 -13.86 -19.40 -10.39
C ILE A 209 -12.82 -19.36 -11.50
N ARG A 210 -11.91 -18.38 -11.49
CA ARG A 210 -10.85 -18.25 -12.50
C ARG A 210 -9.90 -19.45 -12.55
N VAL A 211 -9.57 -20.03 -11.39
CA VAL A 211 -8.78 -21.28 -11.32
C VAL A 211 -9.56 -22.42 -11.98
N SER A 212 -10.86 -22.54 -11.72
CA SER A 212 -11.71 -23.57 -12.34
C SER A 212 -11.86 -23.39 -13.86
N GLU A 213 -11.73 -22.17 -14.36
CA GLU A 213 -11.70 -21.82 -15.79
C GLU A 213 -10.33 -22.13 -16.47
N GLY A 214 -9.35 -22.64 -15.71
CA GLY A 214 -8.04 -23.05 -16.22
C GLY A 214 -6.94 -22.00 -16.15
N ASN A 215 -7.16 -20.85 -15.46
CA ASN A 215 -6.07 -19.91 -15.20
C ASN A 215 -5.11 -20.49 -14.15
N SER A 216 -3.83 -20.13 -14.24
CA SER A 216 -2.91 -20.40 -13.13
C SER A 216 -3.37 -19.68 -11.86
N HIS A 217 -3.05 -20.21 -10.69
CA HIS A 217 -3.43 -19.59 -9.42
C HIS A 217 -2.94 -18.12 -9.32
N GLN A 218 -1.71 -17.87 -9.78
CA GLN A 218 -1.12 -16.53 -9.79
C GLN A 218 -1.89 -15.55 -10.68
N GLU A 219 -2.28 -15.96 -11.88
CA GLU A 219 -3.09 -15.12 -12.79
C GLU A 219 -4.50 -14.89 -12.23
N ALA A 220 -5.08 -15.92 -11.63
CA ALA A 220 -6.39 -15.82 -10.98
C ALA A 220 -6.39 -14.83 -9.82
N GLU A 221 -5.36 -14.85 -8.95
CA GLU A 221 -5.18 -13.88 -7.86
C GLU A 221 -5.06 -12.45 -8.38
N LEU A 222 -4.16 -12.20 -9.34
CA LEU A 222 -3.95 -10.86 -9.90
C LEU A 222 -5.23 -10.29 -10.53
N LYS A 223 -5.90 -11.08 -11.37
CA LYS A 223 -7.14 -10.65 -12.04
C LYS A 223 -8.33 -10.59 -11.09
N GLY A 224 -8.40 -11.48 -10.09
CA GLY A 224 -9.44 -11.48 -9.08
C GLY A 224 -9.42 -10.20 -8.24
N VAL A 225 -8.24 -9.78 -7.78
CA VAL A 225 -8.09 -8.51 -7.04
C VAL A 225 -8.34 -7.28 -7.92
N GLU A 226 -7.87 -7.31 -9.19
CA GLU A 226 -8.07 -6.21 -10.15
C GLU A 226 -9.56 -5.92 -10.41
N GLU A 227 -10.39 -6.95 -10.47
CA GLU A 227 -11.84 -6.85 -10.72
C GLU A 227 -12.58 -6.09 -9.60
N PHE A 228 -12.09 -6.16 -8.36
CA PHE A 228 -12.66 -5.48 -7.18
C PHE A 228 -11.92 -4.19 -6.78
N ALA A 229 -11.24 -3.54 -7.71
CA ALA A 229 -10.48 -2.31 -7.45
C ALA A 229 -11.36 -1.16 -6.92
N ILE A 230 -12.61 -1.08 -7.37
CA ILE A 230 -13.59 -0.06 -6.95
C ILE A 230 -14.00 -0.33 -5.50
N GLU A 231 -14.40 -1.55 -5.17
CA GLU A 231 -14.81 -1.97 -3.83
C GLU A 231 -13.68 -1.75 -2.83
N CYS A 232 -12.45 -2.17 -3.16
CA CYS A 232 -11.27 -1.93 -2.34
C CYS A 232 -11.03 -0.43 -2.09
N SER A 233 -11.27 0.42 -3.10
CA SER A 233 -11.09 1.86 -2.99
C SER A 233 -12.17 2.49 -2.10
N ILE A 234 -13.43 2.11 -2.26
CA ILE A 234 -14.56 2.58 -1.44
C ILE A 234 -14.33 2.18 0.02
N LEU A 235 -13.99 0.92 0.28
CA LEU A 235 -13.76 0.40 1.63
C LEU A 235 -12.61 1.12 2.33
N LYS A 236 -11.50 1.36 1.60
CA LYS A 236 -10.36 2.12 2.16
C LYS A 236 -10.80 3.49 2.66
N VAL A 237 -11.58 4.22 1.88
CA VAL A 237 -12.05 5.57 2.23
C VAL A 237 -13.08 5.49 3.36
N ALA A 238 -14.19 4.78 3.16
CA ALA A 238 -15.31 4.74 4.09
C ALA A 238 -14.87 4.29 5.49
N VAL A 239 -14.23 3.12 5.60
CA VAL A 239 -13.87 2.56 6.91
C VAL A 239 -12.79 3.38 7.62
N SER A 240 -11.86 4.01 6.88
CA SER A 240 -10.85 4.90 7.50
C SER A 240 -11.45 6.23 7.99
N GLU A 241 -12.43 6.78 7.29
CA GLU A 241 -13.16 7.99 7.72
C GLU A 241 -14.07 7.69 8.93
N ASP A 242 -14.69 6.51 8.98
CA ASP A 242 -15.46 6.07 10.13
C ASP A 242 -14.61 5.97 11.40
N VAL A 243 -13.34 5.52 11.31
CA VAL A 243 -12.40 5.57 12.45
C VAL A 243 -12.19 7.00 12.91
N GLN A 244 -11.95 7.92 11.98
CA GLN A 244 -11.78 9.35 12.29
C GLN A 244 -13.03 9.94 12.98
N ALA A 245 -14.21 9.53 12.54
CA ALA A 245 -15.48 9.98 13.14
C ALA A 245 -15.70 9.40 14.55
N CYS A 246 -15.11 8.25 14.86
CA CYS A 246 -15.17 7.62 16.18
C CYS A 246 -14.22 8.26 17.20
N THR A 247 -13.15 8.92 16.77
CA THR A 247 -12.14 9.55 17.64
C THR A 247 -12.44 10.99 17.95
#